data_cdab2285748fa2d3a8e2befb0d1f9029
#
_entry.id   cdab2285748fa2d3a8e2befb0d1f9029
#
_cell.length_a   1.000
_cell.length_b   1.000
_cell.length_c   1.000
_cell.angle_alpha   90.00
_cell.angle_beta   90.00
_cell.angle_gamma   90.00
#
_symmetry.space_group_name_H-M   'P 1'
#
loop_
_entity.id
_entity.type
_entity.pdbx_description
1 polymer ?
#
loop_
_entity_poly.entity_id
_entity_poly.type
_entity_poly.pdbx_seq_one_letter_code
_entity_poly.pdbx_strand_id
1 'polypeptide(L)'
;MSTTGYARVSTDDQDPAAQIDALRAAGCDPIFVEHASGATMQRPEWHACNRGLGRGDTLAVVRIDRLGRSLADLVNTLDDLAARGVHFRSLTEGIDTSTSLGTLFYQIAGAFAEYERALIRERTCAGIDAARAAGRRIGRPPALTPEQRTVARQLRTQGKSVAVIARILGVSPSTIRRATTRR
;
A
#
# COMPACT_ATOMS: atom_id res chain seq x y z
N MET A 1 -14.66 9.58 25.18
CA MET A 1 -14.90 8.46 24.26
C MET A 1 -15.97 8.90 23.29
N SER A 2 -15.63 9.15 22.06
CA SER A 2 -16.55 9.56 21.00
C SER A 2 -16.66 8.43 19.96
N THR A 3 -17.78 8.36 19.24
CA THR A 3 -17.96 7.44 18.12
C THR A 3 -18.00 8.23 16.82
N THR A 4 -16.97 8.11 16.03
CA THR A 4 -16.83 8.81 14.75
C THR A 4 -17.25 7.89 13.62
N GLY A 5 -18.13 8.37 12.75
CA GLY A 5 -18.60 7.62 11.58
C GLY A 5 -17.74 7.89 10.35
N TYR A 6 -17.49 6.85 9.54
CA TYR A 6 -16.90 7.00 8.21
C TYR A 6 -17.76 6.27 7.17
N ALA A 7 -18.19 7.00 6.16
CA ALA A 7 -18.94 6.50 5.01
C ALA A 7 -18.13 6.68 3.72
N ARG A 8 -18.22 5.75 2.79
CA ARG A 8 -17.58 5.86 1.48
C ARG A 8 -18.53 5.43 0.36
N VAL A 9 -18.63 6.26 -0.65
CA VAL A 9 -19.35 5.97 -1.91
C VAL A 9 -18.39 5.97 -3.09
N SER A 10 -18.63 5.10 -4.08
CA SER A 10 -17.69 4.86 -5.17
C SER A 10 -17.88 5.77 -6.38
N THR A 11 -19.03 6.43 -6.50
CA THR A 11 -19.36 7.36 -7.59
C THR A 11 -20.19 8.52 -7.03
N ASP A 12 -20.16 9.67 -7.72
CA ASP A 12 -20.96 10.85 -7.36
C ASP A 12 -22.48 10.58 -7.43
N ASP A 13 -22.91 9.52 -8.14
CA ASP A 13 -24.31 9.13 -8.29
C ASP A 13 -24.81 8.20 -7.16
N GLN A 14 -23.95 7.70 -6.28
CA GLN A 14 -24.38 6.89 -5.13
C GLN A 14 -24.70 7.80 -3.94
N ASP A 15 -25.98 7.82 -3.54
CA ASP A 15 -26.42 8.57 -2.38
C ASP A 15 -25.85 7.96 -1.08
N PRO A 16 -25.05 8.72 -0.31
CA PRO A 16 -24.54 8.25 0.97
C PRO A 16 -25.58 8.28 2.09
N ALA A 17 -26.80 8.79 1.86
CA ALA A 17 -27.80 9.05 2.89
C ALA A 17 -28.08 7.83 3.76
N ALA A 18 -28.29 6.66 3.17
CA ALA A 18 -28.52 5.44 3.93
C ALA A 18 -27.36 5.05 4.87
N GLN A 19 -26.10 5.29 4.46
CA GLN A 19 -24.94 5.05 5.32
C GLN A 19 -24.89 6.10 6.45
N ILE A 20 -25.15 7.35 6.14
CA ILE A 20 -25.15 8.44 7.12
C ILE A 20 -26.24 8.21 8.17
N ASP A 21 -27.44 7.84 7.75
CA ASP A 21 -28.55 7.59 8.66
C ASP A 21 -28.28 6.39 9.57
N ALA A 22 -27.71 5.30 9.04
CA ALA A 22 -27.30 4.16 9.85
C ALA A 22 -26.22 4.54 10.88
N LEU A 23 -25.22 5.35 10.49
CA LEU A 23 -24.18 5.82 11.39
C LEU A 23 -24.74 6.77 12.47
N ARG A 24 -25.66 7.69 12.11
CA ARG A 24 -26.33 8.55 13.08
C ARG A 24 -27.17 7.74 14.07
N ALA A 25 -27.93 6.77 13.58
CA ALA A 25 -28.70 5.88 14.43
C ALA A 25 -27.84 5.07 15.40
N ALA A 26 -26.59 4.79 15.02
CA ALA A 26 -25.56 4.13 15.87
C ALA A 26 -24.87 5.12 16.83
N GLY A 27 -25.26 6.38 16.85
CA GLY A 27 -24.69 7.41 17.75
C GLY A 27 -23.37 8.01 17.28
N CYS A 28 -23.06 7.96 15.99
CA CYS A 28 -21.82 8.54 15.45
C CYS A 28 -21.95 10.06 15.27
N ASP A 29 -20.98 10.78 15.83
CA ASP A 29 -20.75 12.21 15.64
C ASP A 29 -19.25 12.53 15.95
N PRO A 30 -18.48 13.10 14.99
CA PRO A 30 -18.84 13.48 13.62
C PRO A 30 -18.92 12.29 12.64
N ILE A 31 -19.47 12.55 11.45
CA ILE A 31 -19.50 11.60 10.32
C ILE A 31 -18.74 12.18 9.14
N PHE A 32 -17.73 11.48 8.65
CA PHE A 32 -16.94 11.82 7.47
C PHE A 32 -17.44 11.04 6.25
N VAL A 33 -17.64 11.74 5.13
CA VAL A 33 -18.17 11.13 3.90
C VAL A 33 -17.17 11.27 2.77
N GLU A 34 -16.64 10.15 2.32
CA GLU A 34 -15.65 10.08 1.25
C GLU A 34 -16.31 9.74 -0.09
N HIS A 35 -16.12 10.60 -1.09
CA HIS A 35 -16.51 10.36 -2.48
C HIS A 35 -15.29 9.87 -3.27
N ALA A 36 -14.98 8.58 -3.20
CA ALA A 36 -13.82 8.01 -3.86
C ALA A 36 -14.07 6.56 -4.30
N SER A 37 -13.71 6.25 -5.53
CA SER A 37 -13.67 4.85 -5.99
C SER A 37 -12.64 4.05 -5.20
N GLY A 38 -12.82 2.73 -5.13
CA GLY A 38 -11.85 1.83 -4.46
C GLY A 38 -10.42 1.92 -5.02
N ALA A 39 -10.24 2.42 -6.26
CA ALA A 39 -8.96 2.59 -6.94
C ALA A 39 -8.25 3.93 -6.61
N THR A 40 -8.97 4.93 -6.12
CA THR A 40 -8.38 6.26 -5.87
C THR A 40 -7.52 6.25 -4.60
N MET A 41 -6.25 6.68 -4.73
CA MET A 41 -5.29 6.77 -3.61
C MET A 41 -5.61 7.94 -2.66
N GLN A 42 -6.32 8.97 -3.15
CA GLN A 42 -6.62 10.17 -2.37
C GLN A 42 -7.91 9.97 -1.58
N ARG A 43 -7.81 10.00 -0.26
CA ARG A 43 -8.92 9.89 0.69
C ARG A 43 -8.81 11.01 1.73
N PRO A 44 -9.09 12.26 1.36
CA PRO A 44 -8.93 13.39 2.27
C PRO A 44 -9.82 13.27 3.51
N GLU A 45 -11.06 12.79 3.34
CA GLU A 45 -12.01 12.62 4.45
C GLU A 45 -11.57 11.49 5.40
N TRP A 46 -11.04 10.38 4.85
CA TRP A 46 -10.41 9.36 5.68
C TRP A 46 -9.25 9.90 6.50
N HIS A 47 -8.37 10.69 5.87
CA HIS A 47 -7.23 11.27 6.58
C HIS A 47 -7.65 12.27 7.64
N ALA A 48 -8.72 13.06 7.41
CA ALA A 48 -9.29 13.97 8.41
C ALA A 48 -9.89 13.17 9.56
N CYS A 49 -10.73 12.18 9.27
CA CYS A 49 -11.32 11.26 10.24
C CYS A 49 -10.24 10.61 11.12
N ASN A 50 -9.27 9.94 10.49
CA ASN A 50 -8.23 9.19 11.19
C ASN A 50 -7.35 10.07 12.10
N ARG A 51 -7.05 11.32 11.69
CA ARG A 51 -6.33 12.29 12.55
C ARG A 51 -7.11 12.73 13.78
N GLY A 52 -8.44 12.79 13.67
CA GLY A 52 -9.31 13.21 14.77
C GLY A 52 -9.51 12.14 15.85
N LEU A 53 -9.23 10.88 15.54
CA LEU A 53 -9.43 9.75 16.46
C LEU A 53 -8.32 9.69 17.51
N GLY A 54 -8.70 9.61 18.77
CA GLY A 54 -7.82 9.47 19.93
C GLY A 54 -8.09 8.19 20.73
N ARG A 55 -7.25 7.96 21.74
CA ARG A 55 -7.36 6.79 22.61
C ARG A 55 -8.74 6.70 23.28
N GLY A 56 -9.39 5.56 23.15
CA GLY A 56 -10.71 5.28 23.70
C GLY A 56 -11.87 5.67 22.78
N ASP A 57 -11.59 6.35 21.63
CA ASP A 57 -12.62 6.61 20.64
C ASP A 57 -12.94 5.36 19.81
N THR A 58 -14.09 5.38 19.14
CA THR A 58 -14.54 4.30 18.26
C THR A 58 -14.73 4.83 16.84
N LEU A 59 -14.06 4.20 15.87
CA LEU A 59 -14.36 4.38 14.46
C LEU A 59 -15.50 3.42 14.06
N ALA A 60 -16.59 3.95 13.53
CA ALA A 60 -17.70 3.17 13.03
C ALA A 60 -17.84 3.29 11.51
N VAL A 61 -18.12 2.15 10.85
CA VAL A 61 -18.50 2.07 9.44
C VAL A 61 -19.76 1.23 9.30
N VAL A 62 -20.51 1.43 8.22
CA VAL A 62 -21.68 0.60 7.96
C VAL A 62 -21.23 -0.82 7.58
N ARG A 63 -20.18 -0.94 6.74
CA ARG A 63 -19.60 -2.22 6.28
C ARG A 63 -18.09 -2.14 6.21
N ILE A 64 -17.41 -3.25 6.46
CA ILE A 64 -15.95 -3.33 6.44
C ILE A 64 -15.33 -2.95 5.08
N ASP A 65 -16.03 -3.21 3.98
CA ASP A 65 -15.56 -2.86 2.63
C ASP A 65 -15.56 -1.34 2.36
N ARG A 66 -16.17 -0.55 3.23
CA ARG A 66 -16.09 0.91 3.19
C ARG A 66 -14.73 1.42 3.70
N LEU A 67 -14.10 0.69 4.61
CA LEU A 67 -12.81 1.07 5.21
C LEU A 67 -11.62 0.58 4.38
N GLY A 68 -11.48 -0.75 4.20
CA GLY A 68 -10.40 -1.40 3.48
C GLY A 68 -10.71 -1.65 2.00
N ARG A 69 -9.66 -1.76 1.16
CA ARG A 69 -9.74 -2.16 -0.25
C ARG A 69 -9.40 -3.63 -0.45
N SER A 70 -8.70 -4.18 0.48
CA SER A 70 -8.31 -5.59 0.58
C SER A 70 -8.28 -5.99 2.04
N LEU A 71 -8.25 -7.28 2.31
CA LEU A 71 -8.11 -7.77 3.67
C LEU A 71 -6.82 -7.25 4.33
N ALA A 72 -5.72 -7.21 3.59
CA ALA A 72 -4.45 -6.69 4.09
C ALA A 72 -4.52 -5.18 4.43
N ASP A 73 -5.21 -4.37 3.61
CA ASP A 73 -5.41 -2.93 3.87
C ASP A 73 -6.28 -2.71 5.12
N LEU A 74 -7.35 -3.50 5.24
CA LEU A 74 -8.22 -3.49 6.42
C LEU A 74 -7.43 -3.82 7.69
N VAL A 75 -6.68 -4.92 7.69
CA VAL A 75 -5.88 -5.36 8.85
C VAL A 75 -4.85 -4.30 9.22
N ASN A 76 -4.11 -3.74 8.27
CA ASN A 76 -3.14 -2.68 8.55
C ASN A 76 -3.81 -1.43 9.18
N THR A 77 -5.03 -1.09 8.72
CA THR A 77 -5.79 0.01 9.30
C THR A 77 -6.24 -0.30 10.73
N LEU A 78 -6.71 -1.52 10.97
CA LEU A 78 -7.11 -1.96 12.32
C LEU A 78 -5.91 -2.06 13.27
N ASP A 79 -4.72 -2.46 12.77
CA ASP A 79 -3.46 -2.45 13.54
C ASP A 79 -3.10 -1.03 14.00
N ASP A 80 -3.18 -0.04 13.09
CA ASP A 80 -2.91 1.36 13.42
C ASP A 80 -3.89 1.89 14.48
N LEU A 81 -5.18 1.63 14.31
CA LEU A 81 -6.21 2.02 15.28
C LEU A 81 -5.97 1.39 16.65
N ALA A 82 -5.70 0.08 16.68
CA ALA A 82 -5.44 -0.67 17.91
C ALA A 82 -4.19 -0.15 18.64
N ALA A 83 -3.10 0.12 17.91
CA ALA A 83 -1.86 0.68 18.48
C ALA A 83 -2.10 2.06 19.14
N ARG A 84 -3.08 2.82 18.67
CA ARG A 84 -3.49 4.11 19.22
C ARG A 84 -4.57 3.98 20.30
N GLY A 85 -5.05 2.76 20.56
CA GLY A 85 -6.13 2.50 21.52
C GLY A 85 -7.50 2.96 21.04
N VAL A 86 -7.71 3.00 19.72
CA VAL A 86 -8.98 3.31 19.07
C VAL A 86 -9.71 2.02 18.74
N HIS A 87 -10.99 1.93 19.06
CA HIS A 87 -11.84 0.79 18.74
C HIS A 87 -12.43 0.92 17.33
N PHE A 88 -12.78 -0.22 16.73
CA PHE A 88 -13.43 -0.29 15.42
C PHE A 88 -14.76 -1.00 15.55
N ARG A 89 -15.79 -0.46 14.87
CA ARG A 89 -17.12 -1.05 14.78
C ARG A 89 -17.63 -1.10 13.34
N SER A 90 -18.11 -2.26 12.90
CA SER A 90 -18.85 -2.44 11.66
C SER A 90 -20.29 -2.81 11.98
N LEU A 91 -21.25 -2.00 11.48
CA LEU A 91 -22.65 -2.12 11.86
C LEU A 91 -23.29 -3.36 11.25
N THR A 92 -23.07 -3.59 9.95
CA THR A 92 -23.72 -4.70 9.22
C THR A 92 -23.17 -6.07 9.65
N GLU A 93 -21.86 -6.19 9.81
CA GLU A 93 -21.22 -7.45 10.20
C GLU A 93 -21.27 -7.67 11.73
N GLY A 94 -21.70 -6.68 12.50
CA GLY A 94 -21.78 -6.80 13.97
C GLY A 94 -20.41 -6.93 14.63
N ILE A 95 -19.35 -6.44 14.00
CA ILE A 95 -17.98 -6.52 14.50
C ILE A 95 -17.73 -5.30 15.40
N ASP A 96 -17.23 -5.54 16.61
CA ASP A 96 -16.82 -4.47 17.53
C ASP A 96 -15.55 -4.91 18.27
N THR A 97 -14.42 -4.28 17.95
CA THR A 97 -13.10 -4.64 18.53
C THR A 97 -12.96 -4.26 20.01
N SER A 98 -13.94 -3.59 20.60
CA SER A 98 -14.00 -3.42 22.06
C SER A 98 -14.47 -4.68 22.79
N THR A 99 -15.03 -5.66 22.04
CA THR A 99 -15.49 -6.94 22.57
C THR A 99 -14.49 -8.08 22.33
N SER A 100 -14.56 -9.13 23.15
CA SER A 100 -13.71 -10.33 22.96
C SER A 100 -13.94 -10.99 21.61
N LEU A 101 -15.20 -11.04 21.11
CA LEU A 101 -15.52 -11.61 19.81
C LEU A 101 -14.96 -10.78 18.66
N GLY A 102 -15.05 -9.45 18.73
CA GLY A 102 -14.46 -8.56 17.73
C GLY A 102 -12.93 -8.62 17.74
N THR A 103 -12.30 -8.77 18.92
CA THR A 103 -10.87 -9.01 19.02
C THR A 103 -10.47 -10.34 18.37
N LEU A 104 -11.23 -11.41 18.58
CA LEU A 104 -11.00 -12.70 17.91
C LEU A 104 -11.14 -12.58 16.39
N PHE A 105 -12.20 -11.90 15.90
CA PHE A 105 -12.35 -11.64 14.47
C PHE A 105 -11.12 -10.94 13.87
N TYR A 106 -10.65 -9.90 14.54
CA TYR A 106 -9.47 -9.15 14.10
C TYR A 106 -8.21 -10.04 14.04
N GLN A 107 -7.97 -10.90 15.04
CA GLN A 107 -6.85 -11.82 15.05
C GLN A 107 -6.91 -12.84 13.90
N ILE A 108 -8.10 -13.39 13.64
CA ILE A 108 -8.33 -14.31 12.51
C ILE A 108 -8.08 -13.60 11.18
N ALA A 109 -8.62 -12.39 11.00
CA ALA A 109 -8.42 -11.59 9.78
C ALA A 109 -6.93 -11.29 9.56
N GLY A 110 -6.18 -10.97 10.62
CA GLY A 110 -4.74 -10.78 10.60
C GLY A 110 -3.98 -12.01 10.13
N ALA A 111 -4.29 -13.18 10.69
CA ALA A 111 -3.68 -14.44 10.28
C ALA A 111 -3.95 -14.77 8.80
N PHE A 112 -5.17 -14.53 8.32
CA PHE A 112 -5.50 -14.70 6.90
C PHE A 112 -4.73 -13.73 5.99
N ALA A 113 -4.60 -12.47 6.37
CA ALA A 113 -3.84 -11.49 5.60
C ALA A 113 -2.34 -11.84 5.54
N GLU A 114 -1.78 -12.40 6.60
CA GLU A 114 -0.40 -12.91 6.61
C GLU A 114 -0.24 -14.13 5.71
N TYR A 115 -1.19 -15.05 5.75
CA TYR A 115 -1.19 -16.22 4.88
C TYR A 115 -1.27 -15.84 3.41
N GLU A 116 -2.16 -14.91 3.00
CA GLU A 116 -2.21 -14.40 1.64
C GLU A 116 -0.88 -13.76 1.20
N ARG A 117 -0.26 -12.95 2.06
CA ARG A 117 1.06 -12.36 1.80
C ARG A 117 2.14 -13.42 1.61
N ALA A 118 2.13 -14.49 2.41
CA ALA A 118 3.07 -15.61 2.30
C ALA A 118 2.90 -16.33 0.96
N LEU A 119 1.66 -16.65 0.55
CA LEU A 119 1.36 -17.29 -0.73
C LEU A 119 1.81 -16.43 -1.94
N ILE A 120 1.57 -15.12 -1.90
CA ILE A 120 2.02 -14.20 -2.96
C ILE A 120 3.54 -14.21 -3.06
N ARG A 121 4.23 -14.19 -1.92
CA ARG A 121 5.69 -14.22 -1.85
C ARG A 121 6.25 -15.53 -2.40
N GLU A 122 5.66 -16.66 -2.02
CA GLU A 122 6.03 -17.99 -2.52
C GLU A 122 5.87 -18.09 -4.04
N ARG A 123 4.72 -17.68 -4.60
CA ARG A 123 4.47 -17.64 -6.04
C ARG A 123 5.44 -16.74 -6.77
N THR A 124 5.78 -15.59 -6.19
CA THR A 124 6.74 -14.65 -6.78
C THR A 124 8.15 -15.26 -6.80
N CYS A 125 8.58 -15.89 -5.72
CA CYS A 125 9.88 -16.58 -5.66
C CYS A 125 9.94 -17.73 -6.68
N ALA A 126 8.93 -18.58 -6.73
CA ALA A 126 8.85 -19.68 -7.71
C ALA A 126 8.89 -19.15 -9.16
N GLY A 127 8.17 -18.05 -9.46
CA GLY A 127 8.22 -17.40 -10.77
C GLY A 127 9.61 -16.83 -11.11
N ILE A 128 10.30 -16.25 -10.13
CA ILE A 128 11.68 -15.76 -10.29
C ILE A 128 12.63 -16.92 -10.56
N ASP A 129 12.51 -18.02 -9.83
CA ASP A 129 13.39 -19.17 -9.99
C ASP A 129 13.15 -19.88 -11.33
N ALA A 130 11.90 -20.03 -11.75
CA ALA A 130 11.56 -20.53 -13.08
C ALA A 130 12.12 -19.63 -14.21
N ALA A 131 12.05 -18.31 -14.06
CA ALA A 131 12.62 -17.38 -15.02
C ALA A 131 14.15 -17.46 -15.06
N ARG A 132 14.82 -17.66 -13.92
CA ARG A 132 16.28 -17.90 -13.83
C ARG A 132 16.66 -19.22 -14.52
N ALA A 133 15.93 -20.29 -14.24
CA ALA A 133 16.16 -21.60 -14.87
C ALA A 133 15.99 -21.53 -16.39
N ALA A 134 15.05 -20.70 -16.89
CA ALA A 134 14.86 -20.42 -18.31
C ALA A 134 15.90 -19.44 -18.90
N GLY A 135 16.95 -19.08 -18.16
CA GLY A 135 17.99 -18.15 -18.61
C GLY A 135 17.53 -16.69 -18.75
N ARG A 136 16.33 -16.36 -18.28
CA ARG A 136 15.82 -14.98 -18.33
C ARG A 136 16.52 -14.11 -17.30
N ARG A 137 16.95 -12.95 -17.74
CA ARG A 137 17.54 -11.98 -16.84
C ARG A 137 16.47 -11.35 -15.93
N ILE A 138 16.72 -11.38 -14.64
CA ILE A 138 15.86 -10.78 -13.63
C ILE A 138 16.45 -9.46 -13.15
N GLY A 139 15.59 -8.48 -12.89
CA GLY A 139 15.95 -7.17 -12.39
C GLY A 139 16.04 -6.10 -13.48
N ARG A 140 16.48 -4.91 -13.07
CA ARG A 140 16.59 -3.75 -13.99
C ARG A 140 17.56 -4.04 -15.12
N PRO A 141 17.19 -3.78 -16.39
CA PRO A 141 18.10 -3.90 -17.52
C PRO A 141 19.39 -3.10 -17.31
N PRO A 142 20.53 -3.56 -17.87
CA PRO A 142 21.76 -2.78 -17.80
C PRO A 142 21.58 -1.43 -18.48
N ALA A 143 22.09 -0.39 -17.86
CA ALA A 143 22.08 0.95 -18.45
C ALA A 143 22.99 1.08 -19.69
N LEU A 144 23.88 0.11 -19.95
CA LEU A 144 24.75 0.04 -21.11
C LEU A 144 24.66 -1.35 -21.74
N THR A 145 24.56 -1.41 -23.06
CA THR A 145 24.69 -2.68 -23.83
C THR A 145 26.16 -3.19 -23.75
N PRO A 146 26.41 -4.48 -24.12
CA PRO A 146 27.80 -4.98 -24.21
C PRO A 146 28.68 -4.13 -25.11
N GLU A 147 28.17 -3.69 -26.27
CA GLU A 147 28.86 -2.85 -27.24
C GLU A 147 29.19 -1.48 -26.63
N GLN A 148 28.21 -0.84 -25.99
CA GLN A 148 28.41 0.44 -25.31
C GLN A 148 29.45 0.37 -24.19
N ARG A 149 29.52 -0.78 -23.46
CA ARG A 149 30.57 -1.01 -22.46
C ARG A 149 31.96 -1.07 -23.09
N THR A 150 32.06 -1.74 -24.25
CA THR A 150 33.33 -1.81 -25.01
C THR A 150 33.75 -0.42 -25.45
N VAL A 151 32.86 0.35 -26.04
CA VAL A 151 33.09 1.76 -26.43
C VAL A 151 33.51 2.61 -25.22
N ALA A 152 32.81 2.48 -24.08
CA ALA A 152 33.16 3.20 -22.86
C ALA A 152 34.61 2.90 -22.39
N ARG A 153 35.03 1.64 -22.46
CA ARG A 153 36.42 1.22 -22.11
C ARG A 153 37.45 1.79 -23.09
N GLN A 154 37.17 1.74 -24.41
CA GLN A 154 38.05 2.32 -25.42
C GLN A 154 38.23 3.83 -25.25
N LEU A 155 37.14 4.55 -25.02
CA LEU A 155 37.22 6.00 -24.74
C LEU A 155 38.01 6.32 -23.47
N ARG A 156 37.97 5.44 -22.44
CA ARG A 156 38.77 5.59 -21.23
C ARG A 156 40.24 5.38 -21.52
N THR A 157 40.65 4.39 -22.33
CA THR A 157 42.05 4.16 -22.74
C THR A 157 42.57 5.32 -23.59
N GLN A 158 41.74 5.98 -24.36
CA GLN A 158 42.06 7.20 -25.11
C GLN A 158 42.15 8.48 -24.23
N GLY A 159 42.06 8.36 -22.90
CA GLY A 159 42.19 9.48 -21.97
C GLY A 159 40.90 10.33 -21.78
N LYS A 160 39.79 9.96 -22.36
CA LYS A 160 38.54 10.72 -22.16
C LYS A 160 38.07 10.65 -20.71
N SER A 161 37.58 11.76 -20.16
CA SER A 161 37.07 11.81 -18.80
C SER A 161 35.76 11.05 -18.66
N VAL A 162 35.47 10.55 -17.45
CA VAL A 162 34.20 9.85 -17.13
C VAL A 162 32.97 10.71 -17.46
N ALA A 163 33.06 12.02 -17.21
CA ALA A 163 31.96 12.95 -17.47
C ALA A 163 31.67 13.08 -18.97
N VAL A 164 32.71 13.13 -19.82
CA VAL A 164 32.56 13.20 -21.29
C VAL A 164 31.93 11.90 -21.81
N ILE A 165 32.42 10.73 -21.37
CA ILE A 165 31.88 9.43 -21.78
C ILE A 165 30.44 9.27 -21.35
N ALA A 166 30.10 9.69 -20.14
CA ALA A 166 28.73 9.66 -19.63
C ALA A 166 27.77 10.48 -20.47
N ARG A 167 28.21 11.66 -20.94
CA ARG A 167 27.43 12.52 -21.85
C ARG A 167 27.25 11.87 -23.22
N ILE A 168 28.31 11.30 -23.80
CA ILE A 168 28.27 10.63 -25.11
C ILE A 168 27.30 9.44 -25.10
N LEU A 169 27.30 8.64 -24.02
CA LEU A 169 26.47 7.43 -23.94
C LEU A 169 25.11 7.65 -23.26
N GLY A 170 24.77 8.88 -22.86
CA GLY A 170 23.47 9.22 -22.27
C GLY A 170 23.23 8.57 -20.91
N VAL A 171 24.28 8.31 -20.11
CA VAL A 171 24.18 7.62 -18.81
C VAL A 171 24.84 8.43 -17.69
N SER A 172 24.59 8.03 -16.44
CA SER A 172 25.23 8.70 -15.31
C SER A 172 26.75 8.41 -15.22
N PRO A 173 27.57 9.35 -14.71
CA PRO A 173 28.99 9.12 -14.48
C PRO A 173 29.29 7.89 -13.62
N SER A 174 28.43 7.57 -12.64
CA SER A 174 28.56 6.38 -11.80
C SER A 174 28.42 5.08 -12.60
N THR A 175 27.59 5.08 -13.65
CA THR A 175 27.45 3.94 -14.57
C THR A 175 28.72 3.70 -15.36
N ILE A 176 29.37 4.76 -15.86
CA ILE A 176 30.64 4.66 -16.58
C ILE A 176 31.77 4.18 -15.64
N ARG A 177 31.87 4.73 -14.43
CA ARG A 177 32.87 4.24 -13.45
C ARG A 177 32.76 2.74 -13.24
N ARG A 178 31.54 2.22 -12.94
CA ARG A 178 31.30 0.78 -12.76
C ARG A 178 31.60 -0.06 -14.00
N ALA A 179 31.34 0.48 -15.20
CA ALA A 179 31.56 -0.23 -16.46
C ALA A 179 33.04 -0.28 -16.89
N THR A 180 33.86 0.69 -16.44
CA THR A 180 35.27 0.84 -16.80
C THR A 180 36.26 0.45 -15.70
N THR A 181 35.80 0.22 -14.46
CA THR A 181 36.64 -0.36 -13.40
C THR A 181 36.84 -1.84 -13.72
N ARG A 182 38.11 -2.27 -13.84
CA ARG A 182 38.48 -3.71 -13.94
C ARG A 182 38.05 -4.40 -12.63
N ARG A 183 37.31 -5.48 -12.76
CA ARG A 183 37.32 -6.56 -11.74
C ARG A 183 38.52 -7.41 -11.95
#